data_ec2b22bab89b09f9be275b5933e706a1
#
_entry.id   ec2b22bab89b09f9be275b5933e706a1
#
_cell.length_a   1.000
_cell.length_b   1.000
_cell.length_c   1.000
_cell.angle_alpha   90.00
_cell.angle_beta   90.00
_cell.angle_gamma   90.00
#
_symmetry.space_group_name_H-M   'P 1'
#
loop_
_entity.id
_entity.type
_entity.pdbx_description
1 polymer ?
#
loop_
_entity_poly.entity_id
_entity_poly.type
_entity_poly.pdbx_seq_one_letter_code
_entity_poly.pdbx_strand_id
1 'polypeptide(L)'
;NGEELPEERPLYNVPEEEISNAVKNLKVKIPKRFAKGWISTAGRTRQWVTNHLSMIPDKQKYRVRDAVTRASLGSVDEAFVLSLNDSGEDDDGSPRRFVMAGRTWLIIDADSEKSELLVTPVTDQAHAPQWTGELPPVPKEVARDIGRLRQLIAEDLNLLEGVVVDDEEESEKQVGLDVNSIFAQRDSKLSDHPIDGEAMSLLSEAIREHIEATGHLPTDRKITIEERDDAVVINSCNGSRINEAIGQFLLAMASTKSGGWGRLVVEPTRISLQVSGVNGQDFLNWLMDTPPDAINGLLSVTLPNSRQVRWRFAQVAKTFAILRHGVDPRKINLQALLKKYRGTVVMEEVLGKLFHERMDVDGARDIVHAIQSGVIDIEMTATGPLGISSHNSRDMLLPNWDNAAVRARLKLRLENERAVLCCLKCKAIRRFRVARYKEMDDAKICLKCKGLMMACAREGMQKMLEEWVNSTDPKDEGRMMKNATTVASRGYDAILCLMGRGIGEATAQRVLRKVRPNDEDTLLHMIHKAEVEYARTRRFWQ
;
A
#
# COMPACT_ATOMS: atom_id res chain seq x y z
N ASN A 1 -7.31 -37.45 29.49
CA ASN A 1 -8.14 -38.48 30.13
C ASN A 1 -8.21 -39.79 29.35
N GLY A 2 -7.50 -40.02 28.23
CA GLY A 2 -7.49 -41.32 27.55
C GLY A 2 -8.79 -41.74 26.83
N GLU A 3 -9.77 -40.87 26.75
CA GLU A 3 -10.95 -41.07 25.92
C GLU A 3 -10.62 -40.71 24.48
N GLU A 4 -10.89 -41.60 23.54
CA GLU A 4 -10.80 -41.33 22.11
C GLU A 4 -11.72 -40.17 21.77
N LEU A 5 -11.19 -39.17 21.09
CA LEU A 5 -11.99 -38.04 20.61
C LEU A 5 -12.98 -38.54 19.55
N PRO A 6 -14.28 -38.19 19.63
CA PRO A 6 -15.23 -38.54 18.58
C PRO A 6 -14.80 -37.98 17.25
N GLU A 7 -15.04 -38.70 16.15
CA GLU A 7 -14.70 -38.30 14.77
C GLU A 7 -15.26 -36.93 14.36
N GLU A 8 -16.34 -36.50 14.98
CA GLU A 8 -16.99 -35.21 14.73
C GLU A 8 -16.26 -34.01 15.38
N ARG A 9 -15.19 -34.21 16.14
CA ARG A 9 -14.43 -33.12 16.75
C ARG A 9 -13.41 -32.54 15.77
N PRO A 10 -13.29 -31.20 15.68
CA PRO A 10 -12.43 -30.53 14.70
C PRO A 10 -10.95 -30.94 14.70
N LEU A 11 -10.44 -31.49 15.82
CA LEU A 11 -9.04 -31.89 15.96
C LEU A 11 -8.82 -33.40 15.78
N TYR A 12 -9.85 -34.18 15.46
CA TYR A 12 -9.73 -35.63 15.31
C TYR A 12 -8.73 -36.03 14.21
N ASN A 13 -8.73 -35.33 13.11
CA ASN A 13 -7.87 -35.60 11.95
C ASN A 13 -6.55 -34.81 11.94
N VAL A 14 -6.25 -34.03 12.97
CA VAL A 14 -4.98 -33.29 13.03
C VAL A 14 -3.89 -34.24 13.54
N PRO A 15 -2.81 -34.50 12.77
CA PRO A 15 -1.72 -35.35 13.19
C PRO A 15 -1.12 -34.89 14.53
N GLU A 16 -0.80 -35.84 15.41
CA GLU A 16 -0.21 -35.53 16.73
C GLU A 16 1.08 -34.71 16.60
N GLU A 17 1.81 -34.91 15.52
CA GLU A 17 3.03 -34.19 15.21
C GLU A 17 2.75 -32.69 14.93
N GLU A 18 1.68 -32.35 14.25
CA GLU A 18 1.27 -30.94 14.01
C GLU A 18 0.84 -30.27 15.31
N ILE A 19 0.07 -30.95 16.16
CA ILE A 19 -0.32 -30.43 17.48
C ILE A 19 0.93 -30.21 18.34
N SER A 20 1.86 -31.18 18.34
CA SER A 20 3.13 -31.06 19.05
C SER A 20 4.00 -29.90 18.55
N ASN A 21 4.07 -29.73 17.25
CA ASN A 21 4.81 -28.60 16.62
C ASN A 21 4.15 -27.25 16.91
N ALA A 22 2.83 -27.16 16.87
CA ALA A 22 2.08 -25.97 17.25
C ALA A 22 2.36 -25.57 18.71
N VAL A 23 2.32 -26.52 19.63
CA VAL A 23 2.62 -26.31 21.05
C VAL A 23 4.08 -25.89 21.28
N LYS A 24 5.04 -26.46 20.54
CA LYS A 24 6.47 -26.08 20.59
C LYS A 24 6.68 -24.66 20.08
N ASN A 25 6.00 -24.30 18.99
CA ASN A 25 6.11 -22.98 18.34
C ASN A 25 5.50 -21.85 19.17
N LEU A 26 4.50 -22.14 20.01
CA LEU A 26 3.93 -21.17 20.95
C LEU A 26 4.93 -20.69 22.02
N LYS A 27 6.16 -21.23 22.08
CA LYS A 27 7.19 -20.90 23.10
C LYS A 27 6.69 -20.93 24.53
N VAL A 28 5.67 -21.73 24.81
CA VAL A 28 5.15 -21.94 26.15
C VAL A 28 6.13 -22.83 26.89
N LYS A 29 6.57 -22.44 28.10
CA LYS A 29 7.36 -23.31 28.96
C LYS A 29 6.47 -24.49 29.42
N ILE A 30 6.59 -25.60 28.75
CA ILE A 30 5.95 -26.86 29.18
C ILE A 30 6.68 -27.35 30.44
N PRO A 31 6.01 -27.57 31.57
CA PRO A 31 6.65 -28.11 32.77
C PRO A 31 7.35 -29.43 32.45
N LYS A 32 8.58 -29.63 32.96
CA LYS A 32 9.39 -30.84 32.70
C LYS A 32 8.66 -32.17 32.97
N ARG A 33 7.68 -32.20 33.89
CA ARG A 33 6.84 -33.39 34.19
C ARG A 33 5.95 -33.83 33.01
N PHE A 34 5.74 -32.98 32.00
CA PHE A 34 4.95 -33.28 30.80
C PHE A 34 5.82 -33.56 29.58
N ALA A 35 7.15 -33.68 29.74
CA ALA A 35 8.08 -33.96 28.64
C ALA A 35 7.85 -35.30 27.92
N LYS A 36 6.94 -36.15 28.41
CA LYS A 36 6.57 -37.42 27.82
C LYS A 36 5.31 -37.36 26.92
N GLY A 37 4.98 -36.22 26.37
CA GLY A 37 3.84 -36.09 25.43
C GLY A 37 2.47 -35.84 26.08
N TRP A 38 2.40 -35.66 27.41
CA TRP A 38 1.13 -35.36 28.09
C TRP A 38 0.91 -33.86 28.20
N ILE A 39 -0.28 -33.42 27.82
CA ILE A 39 -0.75 -32.03 28.01
C ILE A 39 -1.82 -32.07 29.12
N SER A 40 -1.66 -31.20 30.13
CA SER A 40 -2.66 -31.07 31.19
C SER A 40 -3.06 -29.60 31.37
N THR A 41 -4.26 -29.41 31.93
CA THR A 41 -4.76 -28.07 32.24
C THR A 41 -3.93 -27.39 33.33
N ALA A 42 -3.49 -26.15 33.10
CA ALA A 42 -2.90 -25.31 34.14
C ALA A 42 -3.99 -24.75 35.07
N GLY A 43 -3.63 -24.37 36.30
CA GLY A 43 -4.60 -23.90 37.30
C GLY A 43 -5.45 -22.68 36.84
N ARG A 44 -4.96 -21.91 35.88
CA ARG A 44 -5.68 -20.76 35.26
C ARG A 44 -6.43 -21.12 33.97
N THR A 45 -6.37 -22.35 33.49
CA THR A 45 -6.99 -22.76 32.22
C THR A 45 -8.50 -22.55 32.25
N ARG A 46 -9.17 -22.89 33.36
CA ARG A 46 -10.61 -22.68 33.50
C ARG A 46 -10.99 -21.20 33.38
N GLN A 47 -10.26 -20.32 34.07
CA GLN A 47 -10.48 -18.88 33.99
C GLN A 47 -10.19 -18.36 32.57
N TRP A 48 -9.15 -18.87 31.92
CA TRP A 48 -8.82 -18.51 30.54
C TRP A 48 -9.93 -18.94 29.58
N VAL A 49 -10.41 -20.19 29.66
CA VAL A 49 -11.52 -20.67 28.84
C VAL A 49 -12.79 -19.85 29.07
N THR A 50 -13.12 -19.53 30.32
CA THR A 50 -14.29 -18.73 30.65
C THR A 50 -14.20 -17.32 30.05
N ASN A 51 -13.01 -16.72 30.03
CA ASN A 51 -12.77 -15.39 29.46
C ASN A 51 -12.67 -15.40 27.93
N HIS A 52 -12.51 -16.57 27.31
CA HIS A 52 -12.32 -16.75 25.87
C HIS A 52 -13.32 -17.75 25.28
N LEU A 53 -14.54 -17.77 25.81
CA LEU A 53 -15.62 -18.65 25.33
C LEU A 53 -15.98 -18.40 23.87
N SER A 54 -15.76 -17.19 23.38
CA SER A 54 -15.94 -16.83 21.98
C SER A 54 -14.60 -16.56 21.33
N MET A 55 -14.31 -17.27 20.24
CA MET A 55 -13.18 -16.99 19.34
C MET A 55 -13.52 -15.89 18.32
N ILE A 56 -14.74 -15.38 18.34
CA ILE A 56 -15.14 -14.24 17.52
C ILE A 56 -14.39 -13.02 18.07
N PRO A 57 -13.54 -12.36 17.26
CA PRO A 57 -12.86 -11.16 17.70
C PRO A 57 -13.88 -10.09 18.07
N ASP A 58 -13.84 -9.59 19.29
CA ASP A 58 -14.61 -8.40 19.66
C ASP A 58 -14.12 -7.23 18.82
N LYS A 59 -14.87 -6.91 17.77
CA LYS A 59 -14.67 -5.67 17.01
C LYS A 59 -15.19 -4.52 17.87
N GLN A 60 -14.30 -3.91 18.65
CA GLN A 60 -14.68 -2.75 19.45
C GLN A 60 -15.05 -1.60 18.51
N LYS A 61 -16.24 -1.03 18.71
CA LYS A 61 -16.66 0.21 18.08
C LYS A 61 -16.45 1.34 19.08
N TYR A 62 -15.76 2.37 18.63
CA TYR A 62 -15.58 3.59 19.40
C TYR A 62 -16.73 4.54 19.09
N ARG A 63 -17.44 4.97 20.12
CA ARG A 63 -18.48 5.97 20.01
C ARG A 63 -17.83 7.35 19.87
N VAL A 64 -18.13 8.05 18.78
CA VAL A 64 -17.61 9.40 18.54
C VAL A 64 -18.52 10.41 19.24
N ARG A 65 -17.94 11.23 20.10
CA ARG A 65 -18.65 12.28 20.84
C ARG A 65 -17.97 13.64 20.69
N ASP A 66 -18.78 14.65 20.49
CA ASP A 66 -18.32 16.03 20.59
C ASP A 66 -17.88 16.34 22.04
N ALA A 67 -16.67 16.83 22.20
CA ALA A 67 -16.08 17.12 23.52
C ALA A 67 -16.81 18.22 24.28
N VAL A 68 -17.40 19.16 23.56
CA VAL A 68 -18.11 20.33 24.15
C VAL A 68 -19.56 19.97 24.46
N THR A 69 -20.30 19.50 23.45
CA THR A 69 -21.74 19.26 23.61
C THR A 69 -22.07 17.87 24.17
N ARG A 70 -21.09 16.96 24.19
CA ARG A 70 -21.25 15.54 24.53
C ARG A 70 -22.23 14.79 23.62
N ALA A 71 -22.67 15.40 22.54
CA ALA A 71 -23.55 14.76 21.56
C ALA A 71 -22.84 13.56 20.90
N SER A 72 -23.59 12.49 20.67
CA SER A 72 -23.10 11.34 19.92
C SER A 72 -23.20 11.63 18.43
N LEU A 73 -22.08 11.54 17.72
CA LEU A 73 -21.98 11.79 16.29
C LEU A 73 -22.07 10.50 15.46
N GLY A 74 -21.84 9.36 16.10
CA GLY A 74 -21.82 8.05 15.45
C GLY A 74 -20.79 7.11 16.05
N SER A 75 -20.34 6.13 15.32
CA SER A 75 -19.30 5.21 15.76
C SER A 75 -18.27 4.95 14.65
N VAL A 76 -17.04 4.68 15.05
CA VAL A 76 -15.94 4.29 14.18
C VAL A 76 -15.36 2.97 14.66
N ASP A 77 -14.78 2.21 13.75
CA ASP A 77 -14.17 0.93 14.07
C ASP A 77 -12.83 1.11 14.80
N GLU A 78 -12.47 0.14 15.66
CA GLU A 78 -11.16 0.10 16.33
C GLU A 78 -10.00 0.19 15.31
N ALA A 79 -10.17 -0.41 14.12
CA ALA A 79 -9.22 -0.33 13.01
C ALA A 79 -8.95 1.13 12.58
N PHE A 80 -10.00 1.94 12.49
CA PHE A 80 -9.88 3.35 12.16
C PHE A 80 -9.12 4.12 13.26
N VAL A 81 -9.48 3.89 14.52
CA VAL A 81 -8.81 4.53 15.66
C VAL A 81 -7.32 4.17 15.72
N LEU A 82 -6.98 2.91 15.43
CA LEU A 82 -5.59 2.47 15.34
C LEU A 82 -4.87 3.04 14.13
N SER A 83 -5.55 3.15 12.98
CA SER A 83 -4.97 3.76 11.77
C SER A 83 -4.61 5.23 11.97
N LEU A 84 -5.35 5.93 12.82
CA LEU A 84 -5.04 7.31 13.20
C LEU A 84 -3.75 7.42 14.04
N ASN A 85 -3.42 6.37 14.79
CA ASN A 85 -2.19 6.31 15.59
C ASN A 85 -0.96 5.89 14.80
N ASP A 86 -1.15 5.12 13.72
CA ASP A 86 -0.08 4.61 12.85
C ASP A 86 0.52 5.68 11.91
N SER A 87 -0.09 6.86 11.88
CA SER A 87 0.48 8.05 11.21
C SER A 87 1.71 8.57 11.94
N GLY A 88 2.57 7.68 12.43
CA GLY A 88 3.82 7.92 13.11
C GLY A 88 3.70 9.06 14.15
N GLU A 89 4.35 9.01 15.24
CA GLU A 89 4.54 10.22 16.03
C GLU A 89 4.79 11.37 15.07
N ASP A 90 3.74 12.15 14.80
CA ASP A 90 3.92 13.44 14.18
C ASP A 90 4.72 14.23 15.20
N ASP A 91 6.03 14.23 14.99
CA ASP A 91 7.01 15.04 15.74
C ASP A 91 6.64 16.54 15.68
N ASP A 92 5.54 16.84 15.01
CA ASP A 92 5.05 18.18 14.68
C ASP A 92 3.84 18.58 15.52
N GLY A 93 3.35 17.72 16.42
CA GLY A 93 2.22 18.03 17.28
C GLY A 93 0.92 18.37 16.54
N SER A 94 0.84 18.04 15.24
CA SER A 94 -0.36 18.33 14.44
C SER A 94 -1.55 17.55 14.96
N PRO A 95 -2.64 18.24 15.32
CA PRO A 95 -3.80 17.57 15.86
C PRO A 95 -4.46 16.65 14.81
N ARG A 96 -4.80 15.45 15.22
CA ARG A 96 -5.39 14.42 14.37
C ARG A 96 -6.79 14.78 13.95
N ARG A 97 -7.04 14.84 12.64
CA ARG A 97 -8.30 15.25 12.05
C ARG A 97 -8.90 14.11 11.23
N PHE A 98 -10.23 14.06 11.15
CA PHE A 98 -10.94 13.17 10.22
C PHE A 98 -12.29 13.76 9.81
N VAL A 99 -12.83 13.29 8.69
CA VAL A 99 -14.15 13.72 8.20
C VAL A 99 -15.20 12.69 8.58
N MET A 100 -16.28 13.13 9.21
CA MET A 100 -17.44 12.31 9.55
C MET A 100 -18.70 13.14 9.47
N ALA A 101 -19.78 12.61 8.94
CA ALA A 101 -21.06 13.31 8.77
C ALA A 101 -20.92 14.67 8.06
N GLY A 102 -20.05 14.74 7.02
CA GLY A 102 -19.84 15.95 6.22
C GLY A 102 -19.08 17.09 6.91
N ARG A 103 -18.47 16.85 8.08
CA ARG A 103 -17.69 17.84 8.83
C ARG A 103 -16.32 17.29 9.20
N THR A 104 -15.35 18.19 9.32
CA THR A 104 -14.01 17.87 9.82
C THR A 104 -13.98 17.94 11.33
N TRP A 105 -13.46 16.89 11.96
CA TRP A 105 -13.35 16.73 13.39
C TRP A 105 -11.89 16.56 13.80
N LEU A 106 -11.51 17.25 14.87
CA LEU A 106 -10.24 17.11 15.54
C LEU A 106 -10.37 16.13 16.68
N ILE A 107 -9.49 15.13 16.76
CA ILE A 107 -9.46 14.18 17.86
C ILE A 107 -8.74 14.81 19.05
N ILE A 108 -9.46 14.92 20.16
CA ILE A 108 -8.93 15.42 21.43
C ILE A 108 -8.39 14.26 22.26
N ASP A 109 -9.19 13.21 22.39
CA ASP A 109 -8.85 12.05 23.22
C ASP A 109 -9.54 10.79 22.71
N ALA A 110 -8.94 9.64 22.99
CA ALA A 110 -9.53 8.33 22.70
C ALA A 110 -9.44 7.44 23.95
N ASP A 111 -10.57 7.29 24.62
CA ASP A 111 -10.70 6.45 25.81
C ASP A 111 -11.04 5.02 25.42
N SER A 112 -10.04 4.13 25.57
CA SER A 112 -10.20 2.70 25.21
C SER A 112 -11.03 1.93 26.23
N GLU A 113 -11.07 2.36 27.49
CA GLU A 113 -11.86 1.68 28.52
C GLU A 113 -13.35 1.92 28.30
N LYS A 114 -13.71 3.14 27.90
CA LYS A 114 -15.09 3.50 27.56
C LYS A 114 -15.45 3.28 26.11
N SER A 115 -14.46 2.92 25.25
CA SER A 115 -14.61 2.86 23.80
C SER A 115 -15.24 4.15 23.24
N GLU A 116 -14.71 5.30 23.67
CA GLU A 116 -15.16 6.63 23.28
C GLU A 116 -14.03 7.41 22.60
N LEU A 117 -14.37 8.13 21.53
CA LEU A 117 -13.51 9.06 20.83
C LEU A 117 -14.07 10.47 21.03
N LEU A 118 -13.33 11.32 21.73
CA LEU A 118 -13.70 12.71 21.95
C LEU A 118 -13.15 13.59 20.83
N VAL A 119 -14.02 14.35 20.18
CA VAL A 119 -13.70 15.17 19.03
C VAL A 119 -14.25 16.58 19.17
N THR A 120 -13.65 17.54 18.46
CA THR A 120 -14.16 18.92 18.35
C THR A 120 -14.25 19.31 16.88
N PRO A 121 -15.27 20.10 16.46
CA PRO A 121 -15.38 20.54 15.09
C PRO A 121 -14.25 21.52 14.72
N VAL A 122 -13.78 21.44 13.48
CA VAL A 122 -12.78 22.35 12.92
C VAL A 122 -13.33 22.96 11.64
N THR A 123 -13.16 24.26 11.47
CA THR A 123 -13.61 24.99 10.28
C THR A 123 -12.73 24.79 9.05
N ASP A 124 -11.50 24.34 9.26
CA ASP A 124 -10.54 24.09 8.17
C ASP A 124 -10.81 22.72 7.53
N GLN A 125 -11.30 22.73 6.29
CA GLN A 125 -11.65 21.51 5.54
C GLN A 125 -10.45 20.82 4.88
N ALA A 126 -9.28 21.43 4.93
CA ALA A 126 -8.10 20.86 4.31
C ALA A 126 -7.62 19.62 5.11
N HIS A 127 -7.58 18.47 4.45
CA HIS A 127 -6.61 17.43 4.72
C HIS A 127 -6.96 16.35 5.76
N ALA A 128 -8.22 16.17 6.12
CA ALA A 128 -8.62 15.14 7.05
C ALA A 128 -8.97 13.81 6.34
N PRO A 129 -8.53 12.65 6.85
CA PRO A 129 -8.94 11.36 6.33
C PRO A 129 -10.45 11.18 6.49
N GLN A 130 -11.14 10.84 5.40
CA GLN A 130 -12.55 10.54 5.44
C GLN A 130 -12.76 9.11 5.96
N TRP A 131 -13.63 8.96 6.97
CA TRP A 131 -14.07 7.64 7.37
C TRP A 131 -15.11 7.13 6.35
N THR A 132 -14.77 6.07 5.66
CA THR A 132 -15.70 5.27 4.86
C THR A 132 -15.75 3.90 5.51
N GLY A 133 -16.95 3.40 5.81
CA GLY A 133 -17.13 2.04 6.29
C GLY A 133 -16.51 1.02 5.33
N GLU A 134 -16.15 -0.17 5.83
CA GLU A 134 -15.72 -1.26 4.98
C GLU A 134 -16.87 -1.65 4.04
N LEU A 135 -16.70 -1.42 2.74
CA LEU A 135 -17.60 -1.97 1.73
C LEU A 135 -17.30 -3.46 1.58
N PRO A 136 -18.32 -4.32 1.47
CA PRO A 136 -18.10 -5.73 1.18
C PRO A 136 -17.33 -5.86 -0.14
N PRO A 137 -16.36 -6.80 -0.23
CA PRO A 137 -15.62 -7.02 -1.46
C PRO A 137 -16.56 -7.51 -2.57
N VAL A 138 -16.44 -6.93 -3.75
CA VAL A 138 -17.21 -7.38 -4.92
C VAL A 138 -16.63 -8.72 -5.40
N PRO A 139 -17.48 -9.76 -5.56
CA PRO A 139 -17.04 -11.08 -6.03
C PRO A 139 -16.46 -11.02 -7.45
N LYS A 140 -15.63 -12.01 -7.79
CA LYS A 140 -15.01 -12.12 -9.11
C LYS A 140 -16.06 -12.28 -10.22
N GLU A 141 -17.12 -13.02 -9.96
CA GLU A 141 -18.21 -13.27 -10.89
C GLU A 141 -18.83 -11.95 -11.36
N VAL A 142 -19.22 -11.09 -10.40
CA VAL A 142 -19.83 -9.77 -10.70
C VAL A 142 -18.85 -8.87 -11.49
N ALA A 143 -17.57 -8.87 -11.14
CA ALA A 143 -16.60 -8.04 -11.86
C ALA A 143 -16.38 -8.55 -13.30
N ARG A 144 -16.43 -9.84 -13.51
CA ARG A 144 -16.34 -10.45 -14.84
C ARG A 144 -17.57 -10.21 -15.68
N ASP A 145 -18.75 -10.28 -15.06
CA ASP A 145 -20.00 -9.90 -15.74
C ASP A 145 -19.93 -8.44 -16.22
N ILE A 146 -19.32 -7.53 -15.46
CA ILE A 146 -19.07 -6.16 -15.91
C ILE A 146 -18.14 -6.16 -17.14
N GLY A 147 -17.05 -6.93 -17.11
CA GLY A 147 -16.14 -7.08 -18.23
C GLY A 147 -16.82 -7.65 -19.47
N ARG A 148 -17.63 -8.70 -19.29
CA ARG A 148 -18.44 -9.32 -20.35
C ARG A 148 -19.47 -8.36 -20.93
N LEU A 149 -20.17 -7.61 -20.07
CA LEU A 149 -21.13 -6.60 -20.50
C LEU A 149 -20.48 -5.51 -21.35
N ARG A 150 -19.29 -5.05 -20.99
CA ARG A 150 -18.53 -4.09 -21.82
C ARG A 150 -18.27 -4.65 -23.21
N GLN A 151 -17.87 -5.90 -23.30
CA GLN A 151 -17.63 -6.57 -24.58
C GLN A 151 -18.92 -6.65 -25.40
N LEU A 152 -20.04 -7.10 -24.82
CA LEU A 152 -21.34 -7.21 -25.51
C LEU A 152 -21.82 -5.86 -26.05
N ILE A 153 -21.65 -4.78 -25.30
CA ILE A 153 -21.99 -3.42 -25.75
C ILE A 153 -21.08 -2.99 -26.92
N ALA A 154 -19.80 -3.27 -26.85
CA ALA A 154 -18.86 -2.92 -27.92
C ALA A 154 -19.10 -3.74 -29.20
N GLU A 155 -19.49 -5.01 -29.08
CA GLU A 155 -19.91 -5.86 -30.18
C GLU A 155 -21.21 -5.34 -30.85
N ASP A 156 -22.22 -4.97 -30.05
CA ASP A 156 -23.49 -4.40 -30.55
C ASP A 156 -23.27 -3.06 -31.28
N LEU A 157 -22.32 -2.26 -30.83
CA LEU A 157 -21.93 -0.99 -31.43
C LEU A 157 -20.98 -1.13 -32.63
N ASN A 158 -20.57 -2.35 -33.00
CA ASN A 158 -19.55 -2.64 -34.03
C ASN A 158 -18.23 -1.86 -33.82
N LEU A 159 -17.82 -1.66 -32.57
CA LEU A 159 -16.59 -0.95 -32.21
C LEU A 159 -15.33 -1.85 -32.19
N LEU A 160 -15.51 -3.16 -32.30
CA LEU A 160 -14.46 -4.18 -32.24
C LEU A 160 -14.16 -4.77 -33.62
N GLU A 161 -14.23 -3.99 -34.71
CA GLU A 161 -13.88 -4.45 -36.05
C GLU A 161 -12.42 -4.91 -36.10
N GLY A 162 -12.21 -6.23 -36.32
CA GLY A 162 -10.88 -6.84 -36.52
C GLY A 162 -10.43 -7.83 -35.46
N VAL A 163 -11.17 -8.03 -34.38
CA VAL A 163 -10.92 -9.13 -33.45
C VAL A 163 -11.61 -10.39 -34.01
N VAL A 164 -10.87 -11.19 -34.77
CA VAL A 164 -11.29 -12.55 -35.11
C VAL A 164 -11.37 -13.29 -33.79
N VAL A 165 -12.60 -13.60 -33.36
CA VAL A 165 -12.83 -14.60 -32.32
C VAL A 165 -12.55 -15.94 -32.99
N ASP A 166 -11.28 -16.37 -32.97
CA ASP A 166 -10.97 -17.74 -33.31
C ASP A 166 -11.77 -18.63 -32.34
N ASP A 167 -12.47 -19.61 -32.90
CA ASP A 167 -13.21 -20.61 -32.13
C ASP A 167 -12.22 -21.42 -31.28
N GLU A 168 -11.99 -20.95 -30.04
CA GLU A 168 -10.94 -21.40 -29.13
C GLU A 168 -11.24 -22.75 -28.44
N GLU A 169 -12.13 -23.57 -28.94
CA GLU A 169 -12.38 -24.89 -28.34
C GLU A 169 -11.16 -25.83 -28.36
N GLU A 170 -10.18 -25.60 -29.22
CA GLU A 170 -8.96 -26.45 -29.30
C GLU A 170 -7.83 -25.99 -28.39
N SER A 171 -7.68 -24.70 -28.11
CA SER A 171 -6.60 -24.20 -27.20
C SER A 171 -6.91 -24.40 -25.72
N GLU A 172 -8.18 -24.44 -25.32
CA GLU A 172 -8.60 -24.64 -23.92
C GLU A 172 -8.22 -26.02 -23.37
N LYS A 173 -8.12 -27.05 -24.21
CA LYS A 173 -7.78 -28.43 -23.81
C LYS A 173 -6.29 -28.66 -23.51
N GLN A 174 -5.40 -27.76 -23.95
CA GLN A 174 -3.95 -27.95 -23.78
C GLN A 174 -3.38 -27.29 -22.49
N VAL A 175 -4.10 -26.40 -21.84
CA VAL A 175 -3.55 -25.56 -20.76
C VAL A 175 -3.77 -26.16 -19.36
N GLY A 176 -4.62 -27.19 -19.20
CA GLY A 176 -4.88 -27.83 -17.90
C GLY A 176 -5.60 -26.93 -16.87
N LEU A 177 -6.04 -25.75 -17.28
CA LEU A 177 -6.87 -24.84 -16.50
C LEU A 177 -8.35 -25.17 -16.71
N ASP A 178 -9.11 -25.18 -15.63
CA ASP A 178 -10.56 -25.17 -15.76
C ASP A 178 -11.04 -23.74 -16.12
N VAL A 179 -11.05 -23.45 -17.41
CA VAL A 179 -11.41 -22.12 -17.96
C VAL A 179 -12.84 -21.73 -17.55
N ASN A 180 -13.75 -22.71 -17.42
CA ASN A 180 -15.12 -22.45 -16.98
C ASN A 180 -15.19 -21.97 -15.52
N SER A 181 -14.24 -22.36 -14.67
CA SER A 181 -14.13 -21.83 -13.31
C SER A 181 -13.61 -20.39 -13.27
N ILE A 182 -12.92 -19.98 -14.33
CA ILE A 182 -12.33 -18.65 -14.46
C ILE A 182 -13.34 -17.65 -15.04
N PHE A 183 -14.10 -18.03 -16.07
CA PHE A 183 -15.01 -17.12 -16.77
C PHE A 183 -16.47 -17.32 -16.37
N ALA A 184 -17.17 -16.20 -16.15
CA ALA A 184 -18.60 -16.20 -15.96
C ALA A 184 -19.33 -16.51 -17.27
N GLN A 185 -20.56 -16.95 -17.15
CA GLN A 185 -21.52 -17.36 -18.19
C GLN A 185 -21.21 -16.87 -19.62
N ARG A 186 -20.65 -17.76 -20.43
CA ARG A 186 -20.19 -17.48 -21.81
C ARG A 186 -21.35 -17.12 -22.77
N ASP A 187 -22.56 -17.58 -22.47
CA ASP A 187 -23.74 -17.47 -23.34
C ASP A 187 -24.66 -16.28 -23.03
N SER A 188 -24.23 -15.36 -22.13
CA SER A 188 -25.06 -14.18 -21.81
C SER A 188 -25.16 -13.24 -23.02
N LYS A 189 -26.38 -12.79 -23.31
CA LYS A 189 -26.65 -11.80 -24.35
C LYS A 189 -26.95 -10.45 -23.72
N LEU A 190 -26.72 -9.38 -24.49
CA LEU A 190 -27.02 -8.02 -24.02
C LEU A 190 -28.49 -7.86 -23.57
N SER A 191 -29.42 -8.55 -24.24
CA SER A 191 -30.84 -8.59 -23.86
C SER A 191 -31.15 -9.19 -22.49
N ASP A 192 -30.21 -9.96 -21.92
CA ASP A 192 -30.39 -10.63 -20.62
C ASP A 192 -30.12 -9.67 -19.45
N HIS A 193 -29.55 -8.50 -19.75
CA HIS A 193 -29.22 -7.49 -18.77
C HIS A 193 -30.34 -6.45 -18.67
N PRO A 194 -30.93 -6.19 -17.48
CA PRO A 194 -32.04 -5.25 -17.29
C PRO A 194 -31.51 -3.79 -17.28
N ILE A 195 -31.08 -3.30 -18.45
CA ILE A 195 -30.54 -1.96 -18.63
C ILE A 195 -31.57 -1.10 -19.35
N ASP A 196 -31.92 0.05 -18.77
CA ASP A 196 -32.79 1.02 -19.44
C ASP A 196 -32.05 1.78 -20.55
N GLY A 197 -32.81 2.49 -21.41
CA GLY A 197 -32.25 3.17 -22.56
C GLY A 197 -31.30 4.32 -22.20
N GLU A 198 -31.49 4.99 -21.06
CA GLU A 198 -30.60 6.08 -20.59
C GLU A 198 -29.29 5.52 -20.10
N ALA A 199 -29.36 4.48 -19.26
CA ALA A 199 -28.16 3.79 -18.77
C ALA A 199 -27.35 3.17 -19.93
N MET A 200 -28.04 2.56 -20.92
CA MET A 200 -27.38 2.02 -22.11
C MET A 200 -26.65 3.11 -22.90
N SER A 201 -27.28 4.27 -23.08
CA SER A 201 -26.65 5.41 -23.80
C SER A 201 -25.37 5.88 -23.10
N LEU A 202 -25.40 6.03 -21.75
CA LEU A 202 -24.24 6.44 -20.97
C LEU A 202 -23.11 5.40 -21.01
N LEU A 203 -23.44 4.11 -20.90
CA LEU A 203 -22.46 3.03 -21.00
C LEU A 203 -21.83 2.97 -22.39
N SER A 204 -22.65 3.10 -23.45
CA SER A 204 -22.20 3.10 -24.84
C SER A 204 -21.27 4.27 -25.13
N GLU A 205 -21.58 5.46 -24.63
CA GLU A 205 -20.72 6.64 -24.76
C GLU A 205 -19.38 6.45 -24.06
N ALA A 206 -19.38 6.00 -22.80
CA ALA A 206 -18.16 5.77 -22.04
C ALA A 206 -17.25 4.69 -22.67
N ILE A 207 -17.84 3.61 -23.22
CA ILE A 207 -17.10 2.56 -23.91
C ILE A 207 -16.51 3.10 -25.22
N ARG A 208 -17.28 3.86 -26.01
CA ARG A 208 -16.82 4.47 -27.26
C ARG A 208 -15.66 5.41 -26.99
N GLU A 209 -15.81 6.35 -26.06
CA GLU A 209 -14.75 7.28 -25.69
C GLU A 209 -13.47 6.55 -25.25
N HIS A 210 -13.61 5.45 -24.52
CA HIS A 210 -12.47 4.68 -24.08
C HIS A 210 -11.75 3.99 -25.24
N ILE A 211 -12.50 3.36 -26.14
CA ILE A 211 -11.95 2.69 -27.34
C ILE A 211 -11.29 3.73 -28.27
N GLU A 212 -11.93 4.88 -28.50
CA GLU A 212 -11.37 5.96 -29.31
C GLU A 212 -10.05 6.50 -28.73
N ALA A 213 -9.95 6.59 -27.40
CA ALA A 213 -8.75 7.08 -26.71
C ALA A 213 -7.62 6.05 -26.66
N THR A 214 -7.93 4.76 -26.53
CA THR A 214 -6.95 3.71 -26.22
C THR A 214 -6.74 2.69 -27.33
N GLY A 215 -7.71 2.54 -28.23
CA GLY A 215 -7.76 1.43 -29.22
C GLY A 215 -8.17 0.10 -28.62
N HIS A 216 -8.37 0.00 -27.32
CA HIS A 216 -8.58 -1.26 -26.61
C HIS A 216 -9.67 -1.13 -25.57
N LEU A 217 -10.33 -2.25 -25.22
CA LEU A 217 -11.35 -2.30 -24.18
C LEU A 217 -10.98 -3.34 -23.11
N PRO A 218 -10.88 -2.98 -21.83
CA PRO A 218 -10.69 -3.95 -20.77
C PRO A 218 -11.99 -4.74 -20.52
N THR A 219 -11.90 -6.06 -20.65
CA THR A 219 -13.00 -7.01 -20.53
C THR A 219 -12.68 -8.09 -19.49
N ASP A 220 -13.50 -9.12 -19.41
CA ASP A 220 -13.19 -10.32 -18.63
C ASP A 220 -12.00 -11.13 -19.17
N ARG A 221 -11.69 -11.00 -20.47
CA ARG A 221 -10.59 -11.70 -21.16
C ARG A 221 -9.43 -10.79 -21.57
N LYS A 222 -9.55 -9.50 -21.39
CA LYS A 222 -8.51 -8.53 -21.75
C LYS A 222 -8.20 -7.58 -20.60
N ILE A 223 -6.93 -7.56 -20.22
CA ILE A 223 -6.38 -6.64 -19.21
C ILE A 223 -5.61 -5.55 -19.96
N THR A 224 -5.81 -4.29 -19.56
CA THR A 224 -5.04 -3.17 -20.11
C THR A 224 -4.25 -2.46 -19.02
N ILE A 225 -3.04 -2.01 -19.36
CA ILE A 225 -2.16 -1.26 -18.47
C ILE A 225 -1.99 0.15 -19.02
N GLU A 226 -2.37 1.15 -18.24
CA GLU A 226 -2.27 2.57 -18.57
C GLU A 226 -1.21 3.25 -17.70
N GLU A 227 -0.30 4.00 -18.31
CA GLU A 227 0.60 4.89 -17.59
C GLU A 227 -0.01 6.28 -17.46
N ARG A 228 -0.18 6.75 -16.23
CA ARG A 228 -0.65 8.10 -15.89
C ARG A 228 0.48 8.87 -15.20
N ASP A 229 0.37 10.19 -15.13
CA ASP A 229 1.41 11.08 -14.60
C ASP A 229 1.98 10.63 -13.25
N ASP A 230 1.17 10.08 -12.38
CA ASP A 230 1.55 9.71 -11.02
C ASP A 230 1.23 8.26 -10.63
N ALA A 231 0.62 7.48 -11.51
CA ALA A 231 0.20 6.10 -11.24
C ALA A 231 0.19 5.22 -12.50
N VAL A 232 0.39 3.93 -12.32
CA VAL A 232 0.05 2.92 -13.31
C VAL A 232 -1.28 2.30 -12.94
N VAL A 233 -2.20 2.23 -13.89
CA VAL A 233 -3.52 1.64 -13.72
C VAL A 233 -3.61 0.37 -14.53
N ILE A 234 -3.96 -0.73 -13.88
CA ILE A 234 -4.22 -2.02 -14.49
C ILE A 234 -5.72 -2.24 -14.46
N ASN A 235 -6.37 -2.17 -15.61
CA ASN A 235 -7.79 -2.46 -15.73
C ASN A 235 -7.97 -3.97 -15.77
N SER A 236 -8.51 -4.54 -14.70
CA SER A 236 -8.62 -5.97 -14.44
C SER A 236 -9.98 -6.30 -13.82
N CYS A 237 -10.87 -6.90 -14.61
CA CYS A 237 -12.23 -7.27 -14.19
C CYS A 237 -12.25 -8.58 -13.39
N ASN A 238 -11.46 -8.68 -12.31
CA ASN A 238 -11.31 -9.92 -11.54
C ASN A 238 -11.85 -9.86 -10.10
N GLY A 239 -12.54 -8.78 -9.74
CA GLY A 239 -13.12 -8.61 -8.41
C GLY A 239 -12.14 -8.11 -7.36
N SER A 240 -12.68 -7.65 -6.23
CA SER A 240 -11.88 -6.94 -5.22
C SER A 240 -10.77 -7.80 -4.62
N ARG A 241 -11.03 -9.07 -4.32
CA ARG A 241 -10.09 -9.93 -3.59
C ARG A 241 -8.94 -10.44 -4.45
N ILE A 242 -9.20 -10.77 -5.71
CA ILE A 242 -8.16 -11.15 -6.69
C ILE A 242 -7.30 -9.93 -7.01
N ASN A 243 -7.92 -8.81 -7.30
CA ASN A 243 -7.21 -7.56 -7.59
C ASN A 243 -6.37 -7.08 -6.41
N GLU A 244 -6.83 -7.29 -5.15
CA GLU A 244 -6.03 -7.02 -3.96
C GLU A 244 -4.78 -7.89 -3.90
N ALA A 245 -4.91 -9.20 -4.15
CA ALA A 245 -3.76 -10.11 -4.14
C ALA A 245 -2.73 -9.76 -5.23
N ILE A 246 -3.19 -9.53 -6.47
CA ILE A 246 -2.33 -9.09 -7.59
C ILE A 246 -1.70 -7.73 -7.27
N GLY A 247 -2.47 -6.77 -6.78
CA GLY A 247 -1.99 -5.44 -6.46
C GLY A 247 -0.91 -5.45 -5.36
N GLN A 248 -1.10 -6.23 -4.30
CA GLN A 248 -0.12 -6.38 -3.22
C GLN A 248 1.16 -7.09 -3.69
N PHE A 249 1.03 -8.10 -4.54
CA PHE A 249 2.16 -8.76 -5.18
C PHE A 249 2.98 -7.76 -6.01
N LEU A 250 2.33 -7.02 -6.91
CA LEU A 250 2.98 -6.03 -7.77
C LEU A 250 3.59 -4.88 -6.96
N LEU A 251 2.91 -4.43 -5.90
CA LEU A 251 3.42 -3.42 -4.99
C LEU A 251 4.68 -3.89 -4.26
N ALA A 252 4.74 -5.16 -3.86
CA ALA A 252 5.92 -5.75 -3.24
C ALA A 252 7.11 -5.78 -4.20
N MET A 253 6.90 -6.21 -5.46
CA MET A 253 7.91 -6.19 -6.50
C MET A 253 8.40 -4.77 -6.78
N ALA A 254 7.49 -3.83 -6.93
CA ALA A 254 7.77 -2.43 -7.18
C ALA A 254 8.57 -1.78 -6.04
N SER A 255 8.19 -2.03 -4.80
CA SER A 255 8.92 -1.54 -3.62
C SER A 255 10.33 -2.11 -3.54
N THR A 256 10.52 -3.37 -3.93
CA THR A 256 11.84 -4.01 -3.99
C THR A 256 12.71 -3.38 -5.07
N LYS A 257 12.14 -3.13 -6.27
CA LYS A 257 12.87 -2.49 -7.38
C LYS A 257 13.23 -1.04 -7.09
N SER A 258 12.28 -0.26 -6.57
CA SER A 258 12.45 1.18 -6.38
C SER A 258 13.22 1.54 -5.09
N GLY A 259 13.25 0.63 -4.11
CA GLY A 259 13.69 0.93 -2.75
C GLY A 259 12.86 2.02 -2.07
N GLY A 260 11.68 2.32 -2.63
CA GLY A 260 10.81 3.41 -2.22
C GLY A 260 9.47 2.93 -1.66
N TRP A 261 8.64 3.90 -1.30
CA TRP A 261 7.25 3.64 -0.92
C TRP A 261 6.39 3.43 -2.17
N GLY A 262 5.34 2.67 -2.01
CA GLY A 262 4.30 2.51 -3.01
C GLY A 262 2.91 2.64 -2.39
N ARG A 263 1.96 3.06 -3.19
CA ARG A 263 0.56 3.16 -2.83
C ARG A 263 -0.26 2.29 -3.76
N LEU A 264 -1.21 1.58 -3.19
CA LEU A 264 -2.13 0.71 -3.89
C LEU A 264 -3.56 1.20 -3.68
N VAL A 265 -4.31 1.26 -4.78
CA VAL A 265 -5.76 1.44 -4.79
C VAL A 265 -6.36 0.27 -5.54
N VAL A 266 -7.30 -0.44 -4.92
CA VAL A 266 -7.95 -1.60 -5.52
C VAL A 266 -9.44 -1.35 -5.66
N GLU A 267 -9.93 -1.58 -6.86
CA GLU A 267 -11.34 -1.55 -7.22
C GLU A 267 -11.72 -2.89 -7.87
N PRO A 268 -12.99 -3.24 -7.94
CA PRO A 268 -13.40 -4.54 -8.50
C PRO A 268 -12.92 -4.79 -9.93
N THR A 269 -12.77 -3.72 -10.71
CA THR A 269 -12.40 -3.75 -12.13
C THR A 269 -11.07 -3.11 -12.44
N ARG A 270 -10.25 -2.74 -11.43
CA ARG A 270 -8.93 -2.13 -11.66
C ARG A 270 -8.05 -2.10 -10.42
N ILE A 271 -6.75 -1.97 -10.68
CA ILE A 271 -5.69 -1.83 -9.69
C ILE A 271 -4.90 -0.58 -10.07
N SER A 272 -4.74 0.36 -9.15
CA SER A 272 -3.93 1.57 -9.36
C SER A 272 -2.73 1.57 -8.44
N LEU A 273 -1.55 1.71 -9.00
CA LEU A 273 -0.27 1.63 -8.30
C LEU A 273 0.51 2.95 -8.48
N GLN A 274 0.76 3.64 -7.38
CA GLN A 274 1.64 4.81 -7.34
C GLN A 274 2.98 4.40 -6.77
N VAL A 275 3.96 4.15 -7.63
CA VAL A 275 5.32 3.76 -7.23
C VAL A 275 6.31 4.54 -8.07
N SER A 276 7.23 5.20 -7.43
CA SER A 276 8.21 6.00 -8.14
C SER A 276 9.35 5.14 -8.71
N GLY A 277 9.70 5.37 -9.96
CA GLY A 277 10.81 4.65 -10.63
C GLY A 277 10.43 3.26 -11.12
N VAL A 278 9.15 3.02 -11.29
CA VAL A 278 8.54 1.82 -11.88
C VAL A 278 7.53 2.31 -12.92
N ASN A 279 7.50 1.68 -14.07
CA ASN A 279 6.61 1.99 -15.19
C ASN A 279 5.65 0.83 -15.48
N GLY A 280 4.72 1.03 -16.41
CA GLY A 280 3.74 -0.01 -16.80
C GLY A 280 4.39 -1.25 -17.37
N GLN A 281 5.48 -1.10 -18.14
CA GLN A 281 6.23 -2.23 -18.69
C GLN A 281 6.84 -3.11 -17.61
N ASP A 282 7.26 -2.55 -16.48
CA ASP A 282 7.75 -3.34 -15.35
C ASP A 282 6.64 -4.24 -14.78
N PHE A 283 5.43 -3.72 -14.65
CA PHE A 283 4.29 -4.50 -14.15
C PHE A 283 3.89 -5.59 -15.14
N LEU A 284 3.88 -5.29 -16.44
CA LEU A 284 3.64 -6.28 -17.49
C LEU A 284 4.67 -7.41 -17.39
N ASN A 285 5.96 -7.09 -17.33
CA ASN A 285 7.02 -8.09 -17.24
C ASN A 285 6.89 -8.95 -15.98
N TRP A 286 6.53 -8.36 -14.81
CA TRP A 286 6.35 -9.16 -13.60
C TRP A 286 5.15 -10.10 -13.67
N LEU A 287 4.07 -9.70 -14.33
CA LEU A 287 2.92 -10.59 -14.56
C LEU A 287 3.27 -11.73 -15.51
N MET A 288 4.12 -11.47 -16.53
CA MET A 288 4.55 -12.47 -17.50
C MET A 288 5.65 -13.41 -16.96
N ASP A 289 6.59 -12.91 -16.16
CA ASP A 289 7.81 -13.63 -15.80
C ASP A 289 7.75 -14.32 -14.43
N THR A 290 6.84 -13.87 -13.53
CA THR A 290 6.79 -14.45 -12.18
C THR A 290 6.02 -15.78 -12.20
N PRO A 291 6.62 -16.89 -11.74
CA PRO A 291 5.89 -18.15 -11.60
C PRO A 291 4.63 -17.97 -10.74
N PRO A 292 3.44 -18.39 -11.20
CA PRO A 292 2.18 -18.19 -10.48
C PRO A 292 2.21 -18.72 -9.04
N ASP A 293 2.85 -19.87 -8.82
CA ASP A 293 2.99 -20.50 -7.51
C ASP A 293 3.89 -19.70 -6.53
N ALA A 294 4.72 -18.80 -7.04
CA ALA A 294 5.57 -17.95 -6.20
C ALA A 294 4.79 -16.82 -5.50
N ILE A 295 3.59 -16.47 -5.98
CA ILE A 295 2.79 -15.34 -5.48
C ILE A 295 2.49 -15.49 -3.98
N ASN A 296 2.04 -16.66 -3.55
CA ASN A 296 1.74 -16.92 -2.14
C ASN A 296 2.98 -16.74 -1.24
N GLY A 297 4.12 -17.30 -1.67
CA GLY A 297 5.39 -17.15 -0.95
C GLY A 297 5.84 -15.68 -0.84
N LEU A 298 5.74 -14.93 -1.95
CA LEU A 298 6.09 -13.52 -1.99
C LEU A 298 5.20 -12.68 -1.06
N LEU A 299 3.89 -12.90 -1.09
CA LEU A 299 2.95 -12.21 -0.20
C LEU A 299 3.21 -12.56 1.28
N SER A 300 3.49 -13.83 1.58
CA SER A 300 3.78 -14.28 2.96
C SER A 300 5.04 -13.62 3.55
N VAL A 301 6.04 -13.30 2.71
CA VAL A 301 7.28 -12.63 3.13
C VAL A 301 7.11 -11.11 3.23
N THR A 302 6.33 -10.50 2.34
CA THR A 302 6.23 -9.04 2.21
C THR A 302 5.14 -8.42 3.08
N LEU A 303 3.97 -9.06 3.18
CA LEU A 303 2.82 -8.56 3.94
C LEU A 303 3.05 -8.38 5.45
N PRO A 304 3.90 -9.15 6.16
CA PRO A 304 4.18 -8.89 7.57
C PRO A 304 4.65 -7.46 7.88
N ASN A 305 5.08 -6.70 6.87
CA ASN A 305 5.48 -5.30 7.00
C ASN A 305 4.34 -4.30 6.67
N SER A 306 3.19 -4.79 6.23
CA SER A 306 2.04 -3.95 5.85
C SER A 306 1.26 -3.46 7.07
N ARG A 307 0.50 -2.36 6.87
CA ARG A 307 -0.40 -1.84 7.92
C ARG A 307 -1.55 -2.80 8.22
N GLN A 308 -2.05 -3.50 7.21
CA GLN A 308 -3.13 -4.46 7.35
C GLN A 308 -2.75 -5.61 8.30
N VAL A 309 -1.53 -6.12 8.19
CA VAL A 309 -1.03 -7.17 9.08
C VAL A 309 -0.92 -6.70 10.52
N ARG A 310 -0.49 -5.46 10.79
CA ARG A 310 -0.42 -4.96 12.18
C ARG A 310 -1.78 -4.97 12.87
N TRP A 311 -2.80 -4.50 12.17
CA TRP A 311 -4.16 -4.52 12.69
C TRP A 311 -4.65 -5.95 12.94
N ARG A 312 -4.47 -6.82 11.95
CA ARG A 312 -4.90 -8.21 12.06
C ARG A 312 -4.15 -8.97 13.16
N PHE A 313 -2.84 -8.67 13.30
CA PHE A 313 -2.03 -9.21 14.39
C PHE A 313 -2.58 -8.82 15.77
N ALA A 314 -3.00 -7.57 15.96
CA ALA A 314 -3.58 -7.15 17.24
C ALA A 314 -4.83 -7.97 17.60
N GLN A 315 -5.68 -8.29 16.61
CA GLN A 315 -6.86 -9.14 16.82
C GLN A 315 -6.46 -10.59 17.15
N VAL A 316 -5.61 -11.19 16.32
CA VAL A 316 -5.14 -12.58 16.53
C VAL A 316 -4.37 -12.70 17.83
N ALA A 317 -3.57 -11.72 18.21
CA ALA A 317 -2.85 -11.71 19.47
C ALA A 317 -3.77 -11.70 20.71
N LYS A 318 -4.97 -11.12 20.60
CA LYS A 318 -6.01 -11.24 21.64
C LYS A 318 -6.55 -12.68 21.72
N THR A 319 -6.84 -13.29 20.57
CA THR A 319 -7.31 -14.68 20.48
C THR A 319 -6.28 -15.67 21.06
N PHE A 320 -5.00 -15.46 20.79
CA PHE A 320 -3.90 -16.28 21.32
C PHE A 320 -3.48 -15.88 22.76
N ALA A 321 -4.24 -14.98 23.42
CA ALA A 321 -3.93 -14.47 24.76
C ALA A 321 -2.51 -13.88 24.91
N ILE A 322 -1.89 -13.46 23.81
CA ILE A 322 -0.64 -12.68 23.81
C ILE A 322 -0.92 -11.27 24.33
N LEU A 323 -2.05 -10.72 23.91
CA LEU A 323 -2.62 -9.48 24.42
C LEU A 323 -3.85 -9.79 25.28
N ARG A 324 -3.96 -9.13 26.42
CA ARG A 324 -5.17 -9.23 27.25
C ARG A 324 -6.34 -8.54 26.56
N HIS A 325 -7.55 -9.07 26.72
CA HIS A 325 -8.76 -8.36 26.35
C HIS A 325 -8.81 -6.99 27.06
N GLY A 326 -9.25 -5.96 26.35
CA GLY A 326 -9.33 -4.59 26.89
C GLY A 326 -8.01 -3.82 26.97
N VAL A 327 -6.88 -4.43 26.63
CA VAL A 327 -5.62 -3.68 26.53
C VAL A 327 -5.66 -2.82 25.28
N ASP A 328 -5.35 -1.54 25.46
CA ASP A 328 -5.21 -0.59 24.35
C ASP A 328 -3.98 -0.92 23.49
N PRO A 329 -4.17 -1.36 22.22
CA PRO A 329 -3.05 -1.70 21.35
C PRO A 329 -2.11 -0.51 21.09
N ARG A 330 -2.57 0.74 21.31
CA ARG A 330 -1.77 1.97 21.14
C ARG A 330 -0.66 2.08 22.19
N LYS A 331 -0.90 1.53 23.38
CA LYS A 331 0.07 1.52 24.49
C LYS A 331 1.12 0.41 24.36
N ILE A 332 1.03 -0.41 23.30
CA ILE A 332 1.89 -1.57 23.09
C ILE A 332 2.74 -1.33 21.84
N ASN A 333 4.02 -1.69 21.92
CA ASN A 333 4.87 -1.71 20.74
C ASN A 333 4.54 -2.93 19.86
N LEU A 334 3.50 -2.78 19.01
CA LEU A 334 3.05 -3.85 18.10
C LEU A 334 4.15 -4.27 17.13
N GLN A 335 5.05 -3.38 16.72
CA GLN A 335 6.16 -3.72 15.83
C GLN A 335 7.15 -4.69 16.50
N ALA A 336 7.47 -4.46 17.76
CA ALA A 336 8.34 -5.36 18.52
C ALA A 336 7.69 -6.74 18.68
N LEU A 337 6.37 -6.79 18.91
CA LEU A 337 5.62 -8.05 18.99
C LEU A 337 5.60 -8.75 17.63
N LEU A 338 5.30 -8.06 16.54
CA LEU A 338 5.34 -8.62 15.19
C LEU A 338 6.69 -9.26 14.87
N LYS A 339 7.80 -8.57 15.17
CA LYS A 339 9.15 -9.15 15.00
C LYS A 339 9.34 -10.42 15.83
N LYS A 340 8.83 -10.44 17.07
CA LYS A 340 8.97 -11.58 17.97
C LYS A 340 8.18 -12.81 17.51
N TYR A 341 7.00 -12.59 16.90
CA TYR A 341 6.10 -13.66 16.47
C TYR A 341 6.23 -13.96 14.97
N ARG A 342 7.18 -13.35 14.24
CA ARG A 342 7.47 -13.68 12.85
C ARG A 342 7.91 -15.15 12.74
N GLY A 343 7.35 -15.90 11.77
CA GLY A 343 7.63 -17.33 11.58
C GLY A 343 7.05 -18.24 12.67
N THR A 344 6.00 -17.80 13.35
CA THR A 344 5.24 -18.62 14.30
C THR A 344 3.81 -18.83 13.80
N VAL A 345 3.13 -19.83 14.33
CA VAL A 345 1.70 -20.13 14.06
C VAL A 345 0.81 -18.90 14.22
N VAL A 346 1.16 -17.99 15.13
CA VAL A 346 0.42 -16.74 15.31
C VAL A 346 0.47 -15.87 14.05
N MET A 347 1.63 -15.76 13.41
CA MET A 347 1.77 -15.02 12.16
C MET A 347 1.11 -15.74 10.99
N GLU A 348 1.18 -17.06 10.96
CA GLU A 348 0.48 -17.89 9.96
C GLU A 348 -1.04 -17.66 10.06
N GLU A 349 -1.59 -17.64 11.26
CA GLU A 349 -3.02 -17.32 11.47
C GLU A 349 -3.37 -15.89 11.06
N VAL A 350 -2.48 -14.92 11.32
CA VAL A 350 -2.67 -13.54 10.88
C VAL A 350 -2.74 -13.44 9.36
N LEU A 351 -1.81 -14.10 8.68
CA LEU A 351 -1.77 -14.12 7.21
C LEU A 351 -2.94 -14.92 6.63
N GLY A 352 -3.26 -16.08 7.23
CA GLY A 352 -4.41 -16.91 6.84
C GLY A 352 -5.73 -16.13 6.90
N LYS A 353 -5.96 -15.39 7.99
CA LYS A 353 -7.13 -14.51 8.10
C LYS A 353 -7.12 -13.38 7.08
N LEU A 354 -5.96 -12.76 6.84
CA LEU A 354 -5.84 -11.71 5.86
C LEU A 354 -6.15 -12.22 4.44
N PHE A 355 -5.60 -13.37 4.08
CA PHE A 355 -5.89 -14.03 2.81
C PHE A 355 -7.37 -14.39 2.69
N HIS A 356 -7.93 -15.05 3.72
CA HIS A 356 -9.32 -15.46 3.69
C HIS A 356 -10.30 -14.28 3.59
N GLU A 357 -10.06 -13.18 4.30
CA GLU A 357 -11.00 -12.07 4.37
C GLU A 357 -10.82 -11.06 3.23
N ARG A 358 -9.58 -10.81 2.79
CA ARG A 358 -9.26 -9.70 1.88
C ARG A 358 -8.68 -10.11 0.54
N MET A 359 -8.09 -11.28 0.43
CA MET A 359 -7.36 -11.70 -0.76
C MET A 359 -7.85 -13.05 -1.23
N ASP A 360 -7.90 -13.24 -2.54
CA ASP A 360 -8.04 -14.53 -3.19
C ASP A 360 -6.73 -14.84 -3.90
N VAL A 361 -5.80 -15.45 -3.15
CA VAL A 361 -4.44 -15.72 -3.66
C VAL A 361 -4.46 -16.83 -4.70
N ASP A 362 -5.33 -17.83 -4.54
CA ASP A 362 -5.50 -18.91 -5.51
C ASP A 362 -6.09 -18.37 -6.81
N GLY A 363 -7.13 -17.54 -6.73
CA GLY A 363 -7.66 -16.85 -7.89
C GLY A 363 -6.65 -15.92 -8.57
N ALA A 364 -5.79 -15.24 -7.80
CA ALA A 364 -4.71 -14.41 -8.37
C ALA A 364 -3.67 -15.26 -9.11
N ARG A 365 -3.29 -16.43 -8.55
CA ARG A 365 -2.42 -17.40 -9.22
C ARG A 365 -3.02 -17.86 -10.54
N ASP A 366 -4.31 -18.21 -10.53
CA ASP A 366 -5.00 -18.70 -11.72
C ASP A 366 -5.09 -17.62 -12.82
N ILE A 367 -5.32 -16.35 -12.44
CA ILE A 367 -5.32 -15.23 -13.38
C ILE A 367 -3.94 -14.99 -13.97
N VAL A 368 -2.87 -14.99 -13.16
CA VAL A 368 -1.50 -14.84 -13.67
C VAL A 368 -1.13 -16.01 -14.60
N HIS A 369 -1.54 -17.23 -14.27
CA HIS A 369 -1.38 -18.37 -15.16
C HIS A 369 -2.15 -18.19 -16.47
N ALA A 370 -3.39 -17.70 -16.43
CA ALA A 370 -4.20 -17.43 -17.61
C ALA A 370 -3.60 -16.32 -18.50
N ILE A 371 -2.96 -15.31 -17.91
CA ILE A 371 -2.19 -14.29 -18.65
C ILE A 371 -0.99 -14.92 -19.35
N GLN A 372 -0.18 -15.70 -18.63
CA GLN A 372 1.03 -16.33 -19.17
C GLN A 372 0.76 -17.37 -20.24
N SER A 373 -0.39 -18.01 -20.20
CA SER A 373 -0.83 -18.99 -21.21
C SER A 373 -1.59 -18.38 -22.39
N GLY A 374 -1.82 -17.05 -22.39
CA GLY A 374 -2.54 -16.37 -23.46
C GLY A 374 -4.06 -16.53 -23.44
N VAL A 375 -4.62 -17.11 -22.37
CA VAL A 375 -6.09 -17.22 -22.17
C VAL A 375 -6.70 -15.86 -21.84
N ILE A 376 -5.94 -15.01 -21.14
CA ILE A 376 -6.26 -13.60 -20.89
C ILE A 376 -5.20 -12.75 -21.58
N ASP A 377 -5.62 -11.90 -22.48
CA ASP A 377 -4.75 -10.92 -23.12
C ASP A 377 -4.37 -9.81 -22.16
N ILE A 378 -3.11 -9.35 -22.25
CA ILE A 378 -2.62 -8.21 -21.50
C ILE A 378 -1.81 -7.27 -22.39
N GLU A 379 -2.15 -5.98 -22.38
CA GLU A 379 -1.51 -4.98 -23.26
C GLU A 379 -1.27 -3.64 -22.55
N MET A 380 -0.22 -2.96 -23.01
CA MET A 380 0.00 -1.54 -22.67
C MET A 380 -0.85 -0.66 -23.58
N THR A 381 -1.57 0.29 -23.00
CA THR A 381 -2.47 1.18 -23.75
C THR A 381 -2.26 2.66 -23.37
N ALA A 382 -2.78 3.54 -24.23
CA ALA A 382 -2.96 4.94 -23.87
C ALA A 382 -3.95 5.09 -22.69
N THR A 383 -4.04 6.28 -22.12
CA THR A 383 -4.95 6.55 -21.00
C THR A 383 -6.38 6.78 -21.47
N GLY A 384 -7.34 6.10 -20.87
CA GLY A 384 -8.75 6.21 -21.21
C GLY A 384 -9.65 6.52 -20.01
N PRO A 385 -10.91 6.92 -20.23
CA PRO A 385 -11.83 7.29 -19.14
C PRO A 385 -12.12 6.15 -18.17
N LEU A 386 -12.14 4.88 -18.61
CA LEU A 386 -12.37 3.74 -17.72
C LEU A 386 -11.21 3.48 -16.73
N GLY A 387 -10.03 4.02 -16.97
CA GLY A 387 -8.90 3.94 -16.05
C GLY A 387 -8.90 5.01 -14.94
N ILE A 388 -9.89 5.90 -14.89
CA ILE A 388 -10.00 6.92 -13.84
C ILE A 388 -10.52 6.28 -12.56
N SER A 389 -9.70 6.28 -11.50
CA SER A 389 -10.09 5.77 -10.19
C SER A 389 -10.93 6.79 -9.43
N SER A 390 -12.09 6.35 -8.95
CA SER A 390 -13.02 7.19 -8.17
C SER A 390 -12.75 7.14 -6.65
N HIS A 391 -12.00 6.16 -6.17
CA HIS A 391 -11.85 5.88 -4.76
C HIS A 391 -10.50 6.32 -4.18
N ASN A 392 -10.58 6.94 -3.00
CA ASN A 392 -9.43 7.30 -2.17
C ASN A 392 -9.00 6.12 -1.27
N SER A 393 -8.51 5.03 -1.85
CA SER A 393 -7.98 3.93 -1.03
C SER A 393 -6.65 4.31 -0.36
N ARG A 394 -6.35 3.65 0.77
CA ARG A 394 -5.35 4.08 1.75
C ARG A 394 -4.27 3.06 2.02
N ASP A 395 -4.21 1.97 1.27
CA ASP A 395 -3.18 0.97 1.48
C ASP A 395 -1.85 1.47 0.94
N MET A 396 -0.88 1.59 1.83
CA MET A 396 0.49 1.98 1.53
C MET A 396 1.42 0.91 2.08
N LEU A 397 2.15 0.24 1.20
CA LEU A 397 3.25 -0.61 1.60
C LEU A 397 4.48 0.27 1.82
N LEU A 398 5.00 0.24 3.04
CA LEU A 398 6.27 0.88 3.36
C LEU A 398 7.39 -0.15 3.22
N PRO A 399 8.48 0.19 2.52
CA PRO A 399 9.65 -0.66 2.49
C PRO A 399 10.11 -0.97 3.91
N ASN A 400 10.48 -2.22 4.17
CA ASN A 400 11.04 -2.56 5.47
C ASN A 400 12.44 -1.98 5.60
N TRP A 401 12.60 -0.93 6.42
CA TRP A 401 13.90 -0.30 6.67
C TRP A 401 14.95 -1.28 7.21
N ASP A 402 14.56 -2.30 7.94
CA ASP A 402 15.48 -3.32 8.45
C ASP A 402 16.05 -4.21 7.33
N ASN A 403 15.47 -4.18 6.13
CA ASN A 403 16.00 -4.90 4.98
C ASN A 403 17.21 -4.15 4.38
N ALA A 404 18.38 -4.76 4.45
CA ALA A 404 19.62 -4.20 3.90
C ALA A 404 19.52 -3.89 2.39
N ALA A 405 18.77 -4.69 1.62
CA ALA A 405 18.56 -4.44 0.20
C ALA A 405 17.77 -3.15 -0.05
N VAL A 406 16.76 -2.85 0.78
CA VAL A 406 15.99 -1.59 0.68
C VAL A 406 16.90 -0.39 0.94
N ARG A 407 17.75 -0.45 1.99
CA ARG A 407 18.71 0.61 2.30
C ARG A 407 19.70 0.84 1.16
N ALA A 408 20.29 -0.25 0.65
CA ALA A 408 21.23 -0.18 -0.46
C ALA A 408 20.59 0.40 -1.74
N ARG A 409 19.34 0.02 -2.04
CA ARG A 409 18.60 0.57 -3.18
C ARG A 409 18.27 2.04 -3.02
N LEU A 410 17.82 2.47 -1.82
CA LEU A 410 17.58 3.89 -1.54
C LEU A 410 18.85 4.71 -1.77
N LYS A 411 19.99 4.27 -1.20
CA LYS A 411 21.29 4.91 -1.38
C LYS A 411 21.65 5.00 -2.85
N LEU A 412 21.63 3.88 -3.57
CA LEU A 412 21.96 3.82 -4.99
C LEU A 412 21.08 4.76 -5.84
N ARG A 413 19.79 4.82 -5.54
CA ARG A 413 18.86 5.74 -6.21
C ARG A 413 19.25 7.20 -5.99
N LEU A 414 19.47 7.59 -4.74
CA LEU A 414 19.85 8.97 -4.39
C LEU A 414 21.21 9.37 -5.00
N GLU A 415 22.18 8.45 -5.02
CA GLU A 415 23.51 8.67 -5.60
C GLU A 415 23.48 8.75 -7.15
N ASN A 416 22.52 8.07 -7.79
CA ASN A 416 22.33 8.12 -9.24
C ASN A 416 21.54 9.35 -9.72
N GLU A 417 20.85 10.06 -8.83
CA GLU A 417 20.15 11.30 -9.18
C GLU A 417 21.13 12.34 -9.73
N ARG A 418 20.63 13.18 -10.65
CA ARG A 418 21.35 14.33 -11.16
C ARG A 418 20.98 15.57 -10.36
N ALA A 419 21.97 16.20 -9.79
CA ALA A 419 21.87 17.42 -9.03
C ALA A 419 22.35 18.63 -9.85
N VAL A 420 21.73 19.78 -9.58
CA VAL A 420 22.10 21.07 -10.12
C VAL A 420 22.50 21.99 -8.97
N LEU A 421 23.69 22.55 -9.02
CA LEU A 421 24.14 23.63 -8.15
C LEU A 421 24.05 24.96 -8.88
N CYS A 422 23.44 25.95 -8.27
CA CYS A 422 23.34 27.31 -8.78
C CYS A 422 24.00 28.29 -7.80
N CYS A 423 24.96 29.05 -8.27
CA CYS A 423 25.65 30.06 -7.44
C CYS A 423 24.75 31.27 -7.19
N LEU A 424 24.50 31.63 -5.94
CA LEU A 424 23.68 32.81 -5.62
C LEU A 424 24.30 34.12 -6.04
N LYS A 425 25.65 34.20 -6.15
CA LYS A 425 26.37 35.42 -6.53
C LYS A 425 26.41 35.64 -8.04
N CYS A 426 26.86 34.68 -8.83
CA CYS A 426 27.09 34.85 -10.28
C CYS A 426 26.11 34.03 -11.13
N LYS A 427 25.15 33.36 -10.54
CA LYS A 427 24.10 32.56 -11.20
C LYS A 427 24.64 31.42 -12.09
N ALA A 428 25.92 31.10 -11.96
CA ALA A 428 26.51 30.00 -12.71
C ALA A 428 25.92 28.64 -12.23
N ILE A 429 25.61 27.79 -13.21
CA ILE A 429 25.00 26.48 -12.99
C ILE A 429 26.04 25.38 -13.21
N ARG A 430 26.02 24.37 -12.36
CA ARG A 430 26.83 23.17 -12.47
C ARG A 430 25.94 21.94 -12.29
N ARG A 431 25.97 21.00 -13.24
CA ARG A 431 25.23 19.73 -13.19
C ARG A 431 26.20 18.60 -12.91
N PHE A 432 25.79 17.65 -12.07
CA PHE A 432 26.60 16.48 -11.76
C PHE A 432 25.72 15.34 -11.23
N ARG A 433 26.25 14.11 -11.26
CA ARG A 433 25.63 12.97 -10.57
C ARG A 433 26.05 12.99 -9.11
N VAL A 434 25.12 12.79 -8.17
CA VAL A 434 25.36 12.91 -6.73
C VAL A 434 26.52 12.04 -6.26
N ALA A 435 26.65 10.81 -6.76
CA ALA A 435 27.78 9.93 -6.46
C ALA A 435 29.16 10.58 -6.67
N ARG A 436 29.28 11.44 -7.71
CA ARG A 436 30.57 12.11 -8.02
C ARG A 436 30.91 13.27 -7.10
N TYR A 437 29.97 13.76 -6.28
CA TYR A 437 30.22 14.92 -5.42
C TYR A 437 31.39 14.69 -4.45
N LYS A 438 31.54 13.50 -3.92
CA LYS A 438 32.65 13.15 -2.98
C LYS A 438 34.01 13.18 -3.67
N GLU A 439 34.05 12.95 -4.97
CA GLU A 439 35.30 12.90 -5.77
C GLU A 439 35.69 14.27 -6.35
N MET A 440 34.84 15.30 -6.17
CA MET A 440 35.02 16.61 -6.74
C MET A 440 35.77 17.53 -5.75
N ASP A 441 37.06 17.82 -5.96
CA ASP A 441 37.85 18.69 -5.12
C ASP A 441 37.25 20.09 -4.94
N ASP A 442 36.63 20.63 -5.99
CA ASP A 442 36.01 21.96 -6.03
C ASP A 442 34.47 21.94 -5.80
N ALA A 443 33.97 20.88 -5.19
CA ALA A 443 32.49 20.70 -5.03
C ALA A 443 31.82 21.80 -4.19
N LYS A 444 32.56 22.40 -3.27
CA LYS A 444 32.06 23.38 -2.30
C LYS A 444 32.10 24.82 -2.80
N ILE A 445 32.72 25.10 -3.94
CA ILE A 445 32.92 26.47 -4.46
C ILE A 445 32.42 26.61 -5.89
N CYS A 446 31.97 27.81 -6.23
CA CYS A 446 31.63 28.15 -7.60
C CYS A 446 32.90 28.25 -8.46
N LEU A 447 32.95 27.50 -9.55
CA LEU A 447 34.10 27.52 -10.47
C LEU A 447 34.34 28.90 -11.13
N LYS A 448 33.25 29.68 -11.32
CA LYS A 448 33.28 30.99 -12.01
C LYS A 448 33.75 32.12 -11.06
N CYS A 449 33.12 32.26 -9.90
CA CYS A 449 33.36 33.38 -8.98
C CYS A 449 33.96 33.02 -7.63
N LYS A 450 34.30 31.73 -7.41
CA LYS A 450 34.82 31.19 -6.17
C LYS A 450 33.93 31.39 -4.92
N GLY A 451 32.64 31.75 -5.13
CA GLY A 451 31.68 31.91 -4.05
C GLY A 451 31.27 30.57 -3.43
N LEU A 452 30.98 30.57 -2.12
CA LEU A 452 30.60 29.37 -1.35
C LEU A 452 29.08 29.11 -1.33
N MET A 453 28.28 30.13 -1.62
CA MET A 453 26.82 30.04 -1.52
C MET A 453 26.24 29.44 -2.79
N MET A 454 26.04 28.14 -2.79
CA MET A 454 25.50 27.36 -3.90
C MET A 454 24.18 26.70 -3.49
N ALA A 455 23.07 27.09 -4.11
CA ALA A 455 21.78 26.41 -3.94
C ALA A 455 21.74 25.13 -4.78
N CYS A 456 21.12 24.09 -4.23
CA CYS A 456 21.02 22.77 -4.85
C CYS A 456 19.57 22.36 -5.10
N ALA A 457 19.30 21.78 -6.28
CA ALA A 457 18.05 21.10 -6.59
C ALA A 457 18.29 19.89 -7.49
N ARG A 458 17.26 19.09 -7.73
CA ARG A 458 17.29 18.04 -8.77
C ARG A 458 17.33 18.66 -10.16
N GLU A 459 17.88 17.97 -11.13
CA GLU A 459 17.96 18.43 -12.52
C GLU A 459 16.57 18.75 -13.08
N GLY A 460 15.55 17.93 -12.80
CA GLY A 460 14.17 18.18 -13.20
C GLY A 460 13.54 19.47 -12.64
N MET A 461 14.10 20.03 -11.57
CA MET A 461 13.67 21.29 -10.94
C MET A 461 14.57 22.49 -11.33
N GLN A 462 15.43 22.34 -12.32
CA GLN A 462 16.40 23.38 -12.68
C GLN A 462 15.73 24.71 -13.05
N LYS A 463 14.69 24.70 -13.87
CA LYS A 463 13.97 25.93 -14.27
C LYS A 463 13.43 26.68 -13.06
N MET A 464 12.79 25.97 -12.16
CA MET A 464 12.26 26.53 -10.91
C MET A 464 13.38 27.05 -9.99
N LEU A 465 14.52 26.37 -9.91
CA LEU A 465 15.69 26.84 -9.18
C LEU A 465 16.21 28.16 -9.79
N GLU A 466 16.31 28.27 -11.11
CA GLU A 466 16.73 29.49 -11.82
C GLU A 466 15.75 30.64 -11.58
N GLU A 467 14.46 30.40 -11.63
CA GLU A 467 13.42 31.37 -11.32
C GLU A 467 13.56 31.90 -9.88
N TRP A 468 13.68 31.03 -8.90
CA TRP A 468 13.85 31.43 -7.49
C TRP A 468 15.15 32.17 -7.23
N VAL A 469 16.25 31.74 -7.85
CA VAL A 469 17.56 32.43 -7.70
C VAL A 469 17.57 33.81 -8.35
N ASN A 470 16.74 34.05 -9.36
CA ASN A 470 16.59 35.32 -10.01
C ASN A 470 15.41 36.15 -9.48
N SER A 471 14.57 35.58 -8.61
CA SER A 471 13.44 36.27 -8.01
C SER A 471 13.91 37.40 -7.09
N THR A 472 13.13 38.47 -7.06
CA THR A 472 13.30 39.61 -6.12
C THR A 472 12.34 39.50 -4.94
N ASP A 473 11.55 38.43 -4.85
CA ASP A 473 10.66 38.19 -3.72
C ASP A 473 11.51 37.80 -2.50
N PRO A 474 11.37 38.50 -1.36
CA PRO A 474 12.08 38.17 -0.12
C PRO A 474 11.89 36.75 0.38
N LYS A 475 10.75 36.12 0.02
CA LYS A 475 10.47 34.73 0.36
C LYS A 475 11.37 33.77 -0.40
N ASP A 476 11.52 33.97 -1.70
CA ASP A 476 12.37 33.16 -2.56
C ASP A 476 13.84 33.36 -2.23
N GLU A 477 14.25 34.60 -1.98
CA GLU A 477 15.62 34.92 -1.54
C GLU A 477 15.94 34.22 -0.22
N GLY A 478 15.05 34.31 0.78
CA GLY A 478 15.21 33.63 2.07
C GLY A 478 15.25 32.10 1.94
N ARG A 479 14.50 31.55 1.02
CA ARG A 479 14.45 30.13 0.66
C ARG A 479 15.77 29.67 0.06
N MET A 480 16.27 30.39 -0.94
CA MET A 480 17.54 30.08 -1.59
C MET A 480 18.73 30.25 -0.66
N MET A 481 18.71 31.26 0.19
CA MET A 481 19.72 31.45 1.22
C MET A 481 19.78 30.27 2.20
N LYS A 482 18.62 29.79 2.68
CA LYS A 482 18.53 28.61 3.55
C LYS A 482 19.07 27.36 2.86
N ASN A 483 18.70 27.14 1.59
CA ASN A 483 19.17 26.02 0.79
C ASN A 483 20.70 26.07 0.66
N ALA A 484 21.26 27.19 0.19
CA ALA A 484 22.70 27.35 -0.01
C ALA A 484 23.50 27.25 1.30
N THR A 485 22.99 27.79 2.41
CA THR A 485 23.60 27.66 3.74
C THR A 485 23.64 26.19 4.18
N THR A 486 22.58 25.46 3.93
CA THR A 486 22.50 24.03 4.25
C THR A 486 23.51 23.22 3.44
N VAL A 487 23.63 23.50 2.15
CA VAL A 487 24.62 22.87 1.26
C VAL A 487 26.05 23.23 1.68
N ALA A 488 26.32 24.49 1.99
CA ALA A 488 27.64 24.92 2.43
C ALA A 488 28.08 24.28 3.76
N SER A 489 27.14 24.11 4.69
CA SER A 489 27.43 23.57 6.03
C SER A 489 27.52 22.04 6.08
N ARG A 490 26.72 21.31 5.31
CA ARG A 490 26.59 19.85 5.39
C ARG A 490 27.07 19.13 4.13
N GLY A 491 27.41 19.84 3.06
CA GLY A 491 28.02 19.29 1.85
C GLY A 491 27.23 18.14 1.24
N TYR A 492 27.85 16.97 1.15
CA TYR A 492 27.27 15.76 0.57
C TYR A 492 25.97 15.34 1.25
N ASP A 493 25.90 15.38 2.59
CA ASP A 493 24.70 15.01 3.34
C ASP A 493 23.49 15.88 2.94
N ALA A 494 23.73 17.20 2.74
CA ALA A 494 22.70 18.13 2.31
C ALA A 494 22.23 17.83 0.88
N ILE A 495 23.16 17.57 -0.02
CA ILE A 495 22.83 17.23 -1.40
C ILE A 495 22.05 15.92 -1.46
N LEU A 496 22.52 14.88 -0.77
CA LEU A 496 21.82 13.60 -0.72
C LEU A 496 20.40 13.76 -0.17
N CYS A 497 20.22 14.56 0.88
CA CYS A 497 18.92 14.85 1.47
C CYS A 497 17.98 15.58 0.50
N LEU A 498 18.48 16.59 -0.23
CA LEU A 498 17.71 17.36 -1.22
C LEU A 498 17.32 16.52 -2.45
N MET A 499 18.00 15.39 -2.68
CA MET A 499 17.60 14.43 -3.70
C MET A 499 16.43 13.53 -3.24
N GLY A 500 16.08 13.54 -1.97
CA GLY A 500 14.91 12.84 -1.44
C GLY A 500 13.62 13.44 -2.03
N ARG A 501 12.63 12.60 -2.34
CA ARG A 501 11.37 13.01 -2.98
C ARG A 501 10.50 13.81 -2.02
N GLY A 502 10.05 15.00 -2.46
CA GLY A 502 9.29 15.92 -1.61
C GLY A 502 10.11 16.57 -0.50
N ILE A 503 11.43 16.44 -0.53
CA ILE A 503 12.30 17.09 0.43
C ILE A 503 12.78 18.43 -0.15
N GLY A 504 12.13 19.50 0.30
CA GLY A 504 12.59 20.88 0.08
C GLY A 504 13.57 21.34 1.17
N GLU A 505 13.99 22.60 1.08
CA GLU A 505 14.99 23.21 1.97
C GLU A 505 14.63 23.14 3.45
N ALA A 506 13.37 23.38 3.82
CA ALA A 506 12.91 23.34 5.21
C ALA A 506 12.94 21.91 5.79
N THR A 507 12.49 20.94 5.01
CA THR A 507 12.52 19.52 5.39
C THR A 507 13.95 19.01 5.47
N ALA A 508 14.82 19.39 4.53
CA ALA A 508 16.23 19.03 4.55
C ALA A 508 16.93 19.55 5.82
N GLN A 509 16.67 20.79 6.22
CA GLN A 509 17.20 21.33 7.47
C GLN A 509 16.69 20.56 8.69
N ARG A 510 15.40 20.22 8.75
CA ARG A 510 14.80 19.44 9.83
C ARG A 510 15.44 18.05 9.95
N VAL A 511 15.64 17.37 8.83
CA VAL A 511 16.32 16.07 8.77
C VAL A 511 17.76 16.19 9.24
N LEU A 512 18.53 17.12 8.70
CA LEU A 512 19.95 17.28 8.98
C LEU A 512 20.28 17.74 10.41
N ARG A 513 19.36 18.42 11.09
CA ARG A 513 19.48 18.75 12.53
C ARG A 513 19.44 17.51 13.43
N LYS A 514 18.74 16.47 13.01
CA LYS A 514 18.59 15.21 13.77
C LYS A 514 19.71 14.20 13.47
N VAL A 515 20.55 14.48 12.48
CA VAL A 515 21.59 13.56 11.99
C VAL A 515 22.98 14.13 12.28
N ARG A 516 23.87 13.32 12.84
CA ARG A 516 25.28 13.70 13.01
C ARG A 516 25.99 13.77 11.63
N PRO A 517 26.93 14.68 11.43
CA PRO A 517 27.73 14.70 10.21
C PRO A 517 28.39 13.35 9.94
N ASN A 518 28.32 12.88 8.70
CA ASN A 518 28.84 11.59 8.22
C ASN A 518 28.19 10.33 8.81
N ASP A 519 27.04 10.45 9.47
CA ASP A 519 26.21 9.31 9.88
C ASP A 519 25.22 8.97 8.74
N GLU A 520 25.72 8.22 7.75
CA GLU A 520 25.00 7.92 6.53
C GLU A 520 23.77 7.03 6.78
N ASP A 521 23.85 6.05 7.69
CA ASP A 521 22.73 5.15 7.99
C ASP A 521 21.55 5.90 8.62
N THR A 522 21.81 6.76 9.60
CA THR A 522 20.78 7.61 10.20
C THR A 522 20.24 8.62 9.18
N LEU A 523 21.10 9.18 8.32
CA LEU A 523 20.68 10.10 7.25
C LEU A 523 19.70 9.43 6.28
N LEU A 524 20.05 8.27 5.77
CA LEU A 524 19.19 7.50 4.86
C LEU A 524 17.86 7.11 5.52
N HIS A 525 17.88 6.74 6.81
CA HIS A 525 16.66 6.46 7.56
C HIS A 525 15.76 7.69 7.66
N MET A 526 16.32 8.84 7.95
CA MET A 526 15.56 10.09 8.07
C MET A 526 15.05 10.60 6.71
N ILE A 527 15.83 10.42 5.63
CA ILE A 527 15.37 10.70 4.27
C ILE A 527 14.19 9.79 3.91
N HIS A 528 14.31 8.49 4.18
CA HIS A 528 13.22 7.55 3.97
C HIS A 528 11.95 7.95 4.72
N LYS A 529 12.09 8.30 6.02
CA LYS A 529 10.97 8.78 6.84
C LYS A 529 10.31 10.03 6.23
N ALA A 530 11.11 10.99 5.77
CA ALA A 530 10.60 12.22 5.15
C ALA A 530 9.91 11.97 3.79
N GLU A 531 10.43 11.06 2.97
CA GLU A 531 9.78 10.65 1.73
C GLU A 531 8.44 9.96 1.98
N VAL A 532 8.37 9.11 3.00
CA VAL A 532 7.12 8.48 3.44
C VAL A 532 6.10 9.51 3.91
N GLU A 533 6.53 10.50 4.70
CA GLU A 533 5.68 11.61 5.15
C GLU A 533 5.16 12.43 3.95
N TYR A 534 6.05 12.80 3.02
CA TYR A 534 5.66 13.48 1.78
C TYR A 534 4.66 12.66 0.96
N ALA A 535 4.91 11.37 0.80
CA ALA A 535 4.01 10.48 0.08
C ALA A 535 2.59 10.45 0.68
N ARG A 536 2.50 10.50 2.01
CA ARG A 536 1.23 10.56 2.73
C ARG A 536 0.50 11.89 2.54
N THR A 537 1.25 12.99 2.37
CA THR A 537 0.72 14.36 2.34
C THR A 537 0.69 14.98 0.94
N ARG A 538 1.27 14.35 -0.10
CA ARG A 538 1.44 14.91 -1.46
C ARG A 538 0.15 15.45 -2.08
N ARG A 539 -0.99 14.78 -1.85
CA ARG A 539 -2.31 15.23 -2.37
C ARG A 539 -2.72 16.62 -1.90
N PHE A 540 -2.03 17.16 -0.93
CA PHE A 540 -2.33 18.42 -0.27
C PHE A 540 -1.46 19.57 -0.78
N TRP A 541 -0.54 19.27 -1.66
CA TRP A 541 0.42 20.23 -2.22
C TRP A 541 0.23 20.49 -3.71
N GLN A 542 -0.79 19.85 -4.32
CA GLN A 542 -1.20 20.04 -5.70
C GLN A 542 -2.40 20.96 -5.82
#